data_5ba8592a26a1cbf2bb36841076732ea3
#
_entry.id   5ba8592a26a1cbf2bb36841076732ea3
#
_cell.length_a   1.000
_cell.length_b   1.000
_cell.length_c   1.000
_cell.angle_alpha   90.00
_cell.angle_beta   90.00
_cell.angle_gamma   90.00
#
_symmetry.space_group_name_H-M   'P 1'
#
loop_
_entity.id
_entity.type
_entity.pdbx_description
1 polymer ?
#
loop_
_entity_poly.entity_id
_entity_poly.type
_entity_poly.pdbx_seq_one_letter_code
_entity_poly.pdbx_strand_id
1 'polypeptide(L)'
;MKREKTNLLIIINCSLACMFLLIAGSLAAYTSLSNAKRTISTVGSKQLFSSNILLEYEKEDDIQSKFMSFSKDADSTFKVSVCNYAQDNPEKYASEDINYTIKVSLLDQNGKIVTDQKVLSQYKRDNTPFSELKDQKATLLSGKKSEHVYSITVPAEYMKGYKIKITAVPDKTGYRSLGRIISFSEDVSSSEWKIDYLNDELAQNAYDLGCINIRLTGSEYAVLTLTWDTDHVQIDPWFLEDIKKSTVYIESGNNSLTFKAGGDSGFNQYDITFYRTNPVHGDDSTPEKWDAIKSYITLTSEKIEESGKKAKK
;
A
#
# COMPACT_ATOMS: atom_id res chain seq x y z
N MET A 1 -14.84 29.28 68.01
CA MET A 1 -16.06 28.75 67.33
C MET A 1 -16.40 29.40 65.99
N LYS A 2 -16.37 30.74 65.86
CA LYS A 2 -16.75 31.39 64.54
C LYS A 2 -15.72 31.10 63.43
N ARG A 3 -14.41 31.07 63.75
CA ARG A 3 -13.30 30.89 62.81
C ARG A 3 -13.20 29.45 62.27
N GLU A 4 -13.55 28.47 63.10
CA GLU A 4 -13.54 27.04 62.69
C GLU A 4 -14.67 26.72 61.67
N LYS A 5 -15.86 27.31 61.87
CA LYS A 5 -16.98 27.14 60.93
C LYS A 5 -16.68 27.73 59.56
N THR A 6 -15.94 28.86 59.54
CA THR A 6 -15.53 29.50 58.26
C THR A 6 -14.50 28.64 57.52
N ASN A 7 -13.54 28.08 58.23
CA ASN A 7 -12.54 27.18 57.61
C ASN A 7 -13.17 25.87 57.06
N LEU A 8 -14.12 25.31 57.80
CA LEU A 8 -14.87 24.13 57.36
C LEU A 8 -15.68 24.41 56.07
N LEU A 9 -16.30 25.56 56.02
CA LEU A 9 -17.09 25.99 54.83
C LEU A 9 -16.20 26.21 53.59
N ILE A 10 -14.98 26.75 53.77
CA ILE A 10 -13.99 26.91 52.70
C ILE A 10 -13.52 25.53 52.18
N ILE A 11 -13.23 24.60 53.08
CA ILE A 11 -12.79 23.23 52.70
C ILE A 11 -13.89 22.51 51.92
N ILE A 12 -15.15 22.61 52.37
CA ILE A 12 -16.27 22.00 51.64
C ILE A 12 -16.45 22.59 50.24
N ASN A 13 -16.38 23.92 50.10
CA ASN A 13 -16.50 24.56 48.80
C ASN A 13 -15.34 24.22 47.87
N CYS A 14 -14.12 24.16 48.36
CA CYS A 14 -12.96 23.72 47.56
C CYS A 14 -13.07 22.25 47.09
N SER A 15 -13.52 21.35 47.96
CA SER A 15 -13.70 19.94 47.59
C SER A 15 -14.83 19.76 46.57
N LEU A 16 -15.93 20.54 46.71
CA LEU A 16 -17.02 20.55 45.72
C LEU A 16 -16.54 21.04 44.36
N ALA A 17 -15.78 22.14 44.32
CA ALA A 17 -15.20 22.68 43.10
C ALA A 17 -14.25 21.69 42.39
N CYS A 18 -13.39 21.01 43.15
CA CYS A 18 -12.51 19.94 42.62
C CYS A 18 -13.31 18.77 42.03
N MET A 19 -14.41 18.38 42.71
CA MET A 19 -15.28 17.30 42.21
C MET A 19 -15.99 17.70 40.91
N PHE A 20 -16.47 18.94 40.78
CA PHE A 20 -17.05 19.44 39.52
C PHE A 20 -16.03 19.52 38.42
N LEU A 21 -14.78 19.90 38.67
CA LEU A 21 -13.71 19.90 37.65
C LEU A 21 -13.36 18.51 37.17
N LEU A 22 -13.34 17.52 38.06
CA LEU A 22 -13.10 16.11 37.68
C LEU A 22 -14.24 15.55 36.82
N ILE A 23 -15.50 15.86 37.18
CA ILE A 23 -16.66 15.41 36.38
C ILE A 23 -16.67 16.09 35.03
N ALA A 24 -16.42 17.40 34.96
CA ALA A 24 -16.37 18.14 33.69
C ALA A 24 -15.22 17.64 32.79
N GLY A 25 -14.04 17.34 33.37
CA GLY A 25 -12.91 16.80 32.66
C GLY A 25 -13.19 15.39 32.08
N SER A 26 -13.84 14.52 32.85
CA SER A 26 -14.21 13.18 32.40
C SER A 26 -15.30 13.20 31.33
N LEU A 27 -16.29 14.10 31.42
CA LEU A 27 -17.30 14.30 30.38
C LEU A 27 -16.68 14.84 29.09
N ALA A 28 -15.75 15.79 29.16
CA ALA A 28 -15.05 16.32 28.00
C ALA A 28 -14.20 15.26 27.31
N ALA A 29 -13.49 14.42 28.08
CA ALA A 29 -12.72 13.29 27.54
C ALA A 29 -13.65 12.25 26.89
N TYR A 30 -14.78 11.93 27.50
CA TYR A 30 -15.75 10.97 26.98
C TYR A 30 -16.43 11.48 25.69
N THR A 31 -16.80 12.76 25.62
CA THR A 31 -17.37 13.35 24.40
C THR A 31 -16.35 13.48 23.29
N SER A 32 -15.08 13.77 23.59
CA SER A 32 -13.99 13.79 22.62
C SER A 32 -13.73 12.40 22.03
N LEU A 33 -13.66 11.36 22.87
CA LEU A 33 -13.52 9.97 22.42
C LEU A 33 -14.74 9.48 21.61
N SER A 34 -15.94 9.87 22.02
CA SER A 34 -17.18 9.52 21.31
C SER A 34 -17.26 10.22 19.94
N ASN A 35 -16.81 11.48 19.85
CA ASN A 35 -16.74 12.20 18.59
C ASN A 35 -15.65 11.65 17.66
N ALA A 36 -14.48 11.30 18.20
CA ALA A 36 -13.44 10.60 17.45
C ALA A 36 -13.94 9.25 16.90
N LYS A 37 -14.63 8.47 17.73
CA LYS A 37 -15.25 7.21 17.28
C LYS A 37 -16.33 7.41 16.21
N ARG A 38 -17.14 8.48 16.31
CA ARG A 38 -18.14 8.81 15.29
C ARG A 38 -17.50 9.29 14.00
N THR A 39 -16.42 10.05 14.06
CA THR A 39 -15.70 10.52 12.87
C THR A 39 -15.04 9.35 12.15
N ILE A 40 -14.44 8.41 12.90
CA ILE A 40 -13.86 7.17 12.33
C ILE A 40 -14.95 6.28 11.72
N SER A 41 -16.15 6.21 12.33
CA SER A 41 -17.24 5.38 11.80
C SER A 41 -17.92 5.97 10.56
N THR A 42 -17.93 7.30 10.39
CA THR A 42 -18.50 7.96 9.21
C THR A 42 -17.56 8.00 8.01
N VAL A 43 -16.25 8.05 8.24
CA VAL A 43 -15.24 7.85 7.17
C VAL A 43 -15.22 6.39 6.68
N GLY A 44 -15.63 5.46 7.53
CA GLY A 44 -15.54 4.02 7.28
C GLY A 44 -16.42 3.41 6.19
N SER A 45 -17.47 4.07 5.69
CA SER A 45 -18.27 3.50 4.60
C SER A 45 -17.62 3.66 3.23
N LYS A 46 -16.87 4.73 3.01
CA LYS A 46 -16.17 4.98 1.74
C LYS A 46 -14.99 4.05 1.50
N GLN A 47 -14.34 3.57 2.56
CA GLN A 47 -13.18 2.68 2.48
C GLN A 47 -13.55 1.20 2.30
N LEU A 48 -14.85 0.85 2.32
CA LEU A 48 -15.29 -0.54 2.17
C LEU A 48 -15.26 -1.02 0.71
N PHE A 49 -15.25 -0.10 -0.25
CA PHE A 49 -14.97 -0.45 -1.63
C PHE A 49 -13.48 -0.26 -1.87
N SER A 50 -12.74 -1.35 -1.89
CA SER A 50 -11.27 -1.34 -1.82
C SER A 50 -10.63 -2.32 -2.81
N SER A 51 -9.31 -2.25 -2.94
CA SER A 51 -8.54 -3.11 -3.84
C SER A 51 -7.11 -3.30 -3.30
N ASN A 52 -6.47 -4.41 -3.68
CA ASN A 52 -5.06 -4.66 -3.39
C ASN A 52 -4.10 -3.73 -4.18
N ILE A 53 -4.50 -3.24 -5.36
CA ILE A 53 -3.65 -2.45 -6.26
C ILE A 53 -4.24 -1.09 -6.56
N LEU A 54 -5.58 -1.01 -6.78
CA LEU A 54 -6.26 0.22 -7.18
C LEU A 54 -6.40 1.16 -5.99
N LEU A 55 -6.24 2.46 -6.24
CA LEU A 55 -6.42 3.50 -5.24
C LEU A 55 -7.67 4.33 -5.56
N GLU A 56 -8.24 4.94 -4.53
CA GLU A 56 -9.34 5.90 -4.69
C GLU A 56 -8.92 7.09 -5.56
N TYR A 57 -9.82 7.54 -6.44
CA TYR A 57 -9.65 8.76 -7.22
C TYR A 57 -10.97 9.52 -7.34
N GLU A 58 -10.90 10.83 -7.52
CA GLU A 58 -12.07 11.69 -7.72
C GLU A 58 -12.24 12.07 -9.20
N LYS A 59 -11.14 12.35 -9.88
CA LYS A 59 -11.10 12.68 -11.31
C LYS A 59 -10.15 11.74 -12.03
N GLU A 60 -10.40 11.49 -13.30
CA GLU A 60 -9.55 10.59 -14.10
C GLU A 60 -8.07 11.00 -14.13
N ASP A 61 -7.80 12.30 -14.06
CA ASP A 61 -6.44 12.85 -14.04
C ASP A 61 -5.71 12.58 -12.71
N ASP A 62 -6.45 12.24 -11.63
CA ASP A 62 -5.89 11.91 -10.32
C ASP A 62 -5.43 10.45 -10.23
N ILE A 63 -5.68 9.63 -11.26
CA ILE A 63 -5.31 8.22 -11.26
C ILE A 63 -3.79 8.08 -11.26
N GLN A 64 -3.27 7.58 -10.15
CA GLN A 64 -1.84 7.42 -9.94
C GLN A 64 -1.25 6.30 -10.78
N SER A 65 -0.02 6.49 -11.24
CA SER A 65 0.76 5.45 -11.89
C SER A 65 1.53 4.62 -10.86
N LYS A 66 1.71 3.34 -11.16
CA LYS A 66 2.60 2.43 -10.45
C LYS A 66 3.47 1.69 -11.46
N PHE A 67 4.78 1.64 -11.18
CA PHE A 67 5.66 0.78 -11.93
C PHE A 67 5.59 -0.65 -11.36
N MET A 68 5.52 -1.62 -12.25
CA MET A 68 5.65 -3.03 -11.93
C MET A 68 6.73 -3.62 -12.81
N SER A 69 7.58 -4.42 -12.21
CA SER A 69 8.67 -5.11 -12.91
C SER A 69 8.20 -6.49 -13.32
N PHE A 70 8.44 -6.86 -14.58
CA PHE A 70 8.08 -8.16 -15.13
C PHE A 70 9.25 -8.76 -15.87
N SER A 71 9.23 -10.09 -16.01
CA SER A 71 10.21 -10.80 -16.85
C SER A 71 10.07 -10.36 -18.31
N LYS A 72 11.20 -10.03 -18.94
CA LYS A 72 11.25 -9.77 -20.39
C LYS A 72 11.23 -11.05 -21.25
N ASP A 73 11.45 -12.19 -20.60
CA ASP A 73 11.66 -13.48 -21.28
C ASP A 73 10.40 -14.37 -21.27
N ALA A 74 9.36 -13.96 -20.52
CA ALA A 74 8.11 -14.69 -20.42
C ALA A 74 6.93 -13.76 -20.15
N ASP A 75 5.74 -14.17 -20.58
CA ASP A 75 4.49 -13.49 -20.22
C ASP A 75 4.34 -13.46 -18.71
N SER A 76 3.91 -12.33 -18.20
CA SER A 76 3.73 -12.11 -16.77
C SER A 76 2.26 -11.89 -16.44
N THR A 77 1.83 -12.36 -15.28
CA THR A 77 0.46 -12.21 -14.83
C THR A 77 0.43 -11.60 -13.44
N PHE A 78 -0.42 -10.59 -13.25
CA PHE A 78 -0.71 -10.02 -11.94
C PHE A 78 -2.21 -10.04 -11.65
N LYS A 79 -2.58 -10.04 -10.37
CA LYS A 79 -3.97 -10.10 -9.91
C LYS A 79 -4.42 -8.78 -9.33
N VAL A 80 -5.58 -8.33 -9.75
CA VAL A 80 -6.27 -7.16 -9.22
C VAL A 80 -7.51 -7.62 -8.50
N SER A 81 -7.61 -7.37 -7.21
CA SER A 81 -8.83 -7.66 -6.44
C SER A 81 -9.65 -6.39 -6.25
N VAL A 82 -10.98 -6.55 -6.27
CA VAL A 82 -11.95 -5.53 -5.87
C VAL A 82 -12.81 -6.13 -4.77
N CYS A 83 -12.91 -5.45 -3.64
CA CYS A 83 -13.44 -5.98 -2.39
C CYS A 83 -14.53 -5.07 -1.81
N ASN A 84 -15.44 -5.68 -1.00
CA ASN A 84 -16.44 -4.96 -0.21
C ASN A 84 -16.02 -4.76 1.25
N TYR A 85 -14.75 -4.85 1.55
CA TYR A 85 -14.21 -4.73 2.91
C TYR A 85 -12.99 -3.79 2.95
N ALA A 86 -12.71 -3.25 4.14
CA ALA A 86 -11.53 -2.43 4.33
C ALA A 86 -10.27 -3.30 4.36
N GLN A 87 -9.22 -2.94 3.61
CA GLN A 87 -7.98 -3.72 3.55
C GLN A 87 -7.26 -3.78 4.91
N ASP A 88 -7.36 -2.70 5.71
CA ASP A 88 -6.81 -2.61 7.06
C ASP A 88 -7.65 -3.34 8.13
N ASN A 89 -8.91 -3.64 7.83
CA ASN A 89 -9.80 -4.37 8.72
C ASN A 89 -10.78 -5.25 7.91
N PRO A 90 -10.37 -6.44 7.47
CA PRO A 90 -11.18 -7.31 6.64
C PRO A 90 -12.48 -7.83 7.28
N GLU A 91 -12.63 -7.72 8.59
CA GLU A 91 -13.88 -8.04 9.30
C GLU A 91 -14.94 -6.95 9.13
N LYS A 92 -14.54 -5.77 8.66
CA LYS A 92 -15.45 -4.66 8.36
C LYS A 92 -15.79 -4.68 6.89
N TYR A 93 -16.98 -5.18 6.55
CA TYR A 93 -17.48 -5.29 5.18
C TYR A 93 -18.77 -4.49 4.99
N ALA A 94 -19.16 -4.29 3.73
CA ALA A 94 -20.33 -3.50 3.37
C ALA A 94 -21.63 -4.18 3.79
N SER A 95 -22.55 -3.39 4.33
CA SER A 95 -23.90 -3.82 4.70
C SER A 95 -24.88 -3.86 3.52
N GLU A 96 -24.48 -3.33 2.37
CA GLU A 96 -25.27 -3.28 1.14
C GLU A 96 -24.44 -3.82 -0.03
N ASP A 97 -25.11 -4.34 -1.04
CA ASP A 97 -24.49 -4.80 -2.27
C ASP A 97 -23.84 -3.63 -3.01
N ILE A 98 -22.62 -3.83 -3.49
CA ILE A 98 -21.90 -2.85 -4.27
C ILE A 98 -21.84 -3.31 -5.72
N ASN A 99 -22.67 -2.70 -6.56
CA ASN A 99 -22.58 -2.86 -8.00
C ASN A 99 -21.50 -1.95 -8.54
N TYR A 100 -20.65 -2.44 -9.41
CA TYR A 100 -19.58 -1.67 -10.01
C TYR A 100 -19.27 -2.12 -11.44
N THR A 101 -18.60 -1.28 -12.18
CA THR A 101 -18.09 -1.59 -13.53
C THR A 101 -16.57 -1.60 -13.50
N ILE A 102 -15.96 -2.74 -13.88
CA ILE A 102 -14.52 -2.83 -14.11
C ILE A 102 -14.20 -2.55 -15.57
N LYS A 103 -13.24 -1.64 -15.79
CA LYS A 103 -12.72 -1.27 -17.12
C LYS A 103 -11.22 -1.48 -17.15
N VAL A 104 -10.74 -2.04 -18.23
CA VAL A 104 -9.31 -2.19 -18.50
C VAL A 104 -9.01 -1.63 -19.87
N SER A 105 -8.03 -0.74 -19.96
CA SER A 105 -7.63 -0.10 -21.20
C SER A 105 -6.10 -0.15 -21.33
N LEU A 106 -5.62 -0.35 -22.55
CA LEU A 106 -4.22 -0.21 -22.87
C LEU A 106 -3.94 1.22 -23.33
N LEU A 107 -2.91 1.86 -22.77
CA LEU A 107 -2.45 3.18 -23.11
C LEU A 107 -1.08 3.10 -23.77
N ASP A 108 -0.80 3.99 -24.72
CA ASP A 108 0.53 4.22 -25.26
C ASP A 108 1.42 5.02 -24.27
N GLN A 109 2.65 5.31 -24.65
CA GLN A 109 3.60 6.10 -23.84
C GLN A 109 3.05 7.50 -23.52
N ASN A 110 2.25 8.08 -24.42
CA ASN A 110 1.66 9.41 -24.28
C ASN A 110 0.34 9.41 -23.50
N GLY A 111 -0.10 8.24 -23.01
CA GLY A 111 -1.35 8.09 -22.26
C GLY A 111 -2.60 8.00 -23.16
N LYS A 112 -2.45 7.87 -24.47
CA LYS A 112 -3.56 7.71 -25.39
C LYS A 112 -4.03 6.26 -25.45
N ILE A 113 -5.34 6.04 -25.51
CA ILE A 113 -5.92 4.69 -25.63
C ILE A 113 -5.50 4.04 -26.94
N VAL A 114 -4.95 2.83 -26.82
CA VAL A 114 -4.55 1.97 -27.96
C VAL A 114 -5.78 1.34 -28.55
N THR A 115 -5.90 1.42 -29.88
CA THR A 115 -7.02 0.85 -30.66
C THR A 115 -6.57 -0.25 -31.63
N ASP A 116 -5.27 -0.49 -31.75
CA ASP A 116 -4.72 -1.53 -32.61
C ASP A 116 -5.10 -2.92 -32.07
N GLN A 117 -5.95 -3.61 -32.81
CA GLN A 117 -6.49 -4.92 -32.45
C GLN A 117 -5.39 -6.00 -32.34
N LYS A 118 -4.32 -5.88 -33.14
CA LYS A 118 -3.20 -6.81 -33.08
C LYS A 118 -2.45 -6.69 -31.76
N VAL A 119 -2.23 -5.47 -31.29
CA VAL A 119 -1.58 -5.22 -29.99
C VAL A 119 -2.53 -5.62 -28.86
N LEU A 120 -3.80 -5.20 -28.90
CA LEU A 120 -4.78 -5.53 -27.87
C LEU A 120 -5.01 -7.03 -27.70
N SER A 121 -4.90 -7.82 -28.77
CA SER A 121 -5.09 -9.29 -28.70
C SER A 121 -4.00 -10.02 -27.91
N GLN A 122 -2.86 -9.39 -27.67
CA GLN A 122 -1.76 -9.98 -26.91
C GLN A 122 -1.96 -9.87 -25.40
N TYR A 123 -2.60 -8.81 -24.93
CA TYR A 123 -2.94 -8.62 -23.51
C TYR A 123 -4.23 -9.37 -23.17
N LYS A 124 -4.32 -9.93 -21.97
CA LYS A 124 -5.50 -10.68 -21.54
C LYS A 124 -5.97 -10.28 -20.15
N ARG A 125 -7.29 -10.31 -19.94
CA ARG A 125 -7.91 -10.31 -18.62
C ARG A 125 -8.71 -11.62 -18.47
N ASP A 126 -8.41 -12.40 -17.46
CA ASP A 126 -9.07 -13.69 -17.19
C ASP A 126 -9.10 -14.60 -18.45
N ASN A 127 -7.97 -14.65 -19.19
CA ASN A 127 -7.79 -15.32 -20.47
C ASN A 127 -8.55 -14.70 -21.67
N THR A 128 -9.31 -13.64 -21.49
CA THR A 128 -9.99 -12.91 -22.59
C THR A 128 -9.07 -11.83 -23.14
N PRO A 129 -8.78 -11.79 -24.46
CA PRO A 129 -7.97 -10.74 -25.07
C PRO A 129 -8.56 -9.35 -24.87
N PHE A 130 -7.70 -8.34 -24.71
CA PHE A 130 -8.18 -6.95 -24.57
C PHE A 130 -8.94 -6.46 -25.81
N SER A 131 -8.67 -7.02 -26.98
CA SER A 131 -9.42 -6.75 -28.22
C SER A 131 -10.90 -7.14 -28.14
N GLU A 132 -11.25 -8.07 -27.25
CA GLU A 132 -12.61 -8.60 -27.07
C GLU A 132 -13.25 -8.11 -25.75
N LEU A 133 -12.49 -7.40 -24.91
CA LEU A 133 -12.99 -6.93 -23.62
C LEU A 133 -14.09 -5.88 -23.80
N LYS A 134 -15.14 -6.09 -23.01
CA LYS A 134 -16.19 -5.11 -22.76
C LYS A 134 -16.11 -4.66 -21.30
N ASP A 135 -16.64 -3.48 -21.01
CA ASP A 135 -16.89 -3.06 -19.63
C ASP A 135 -17.73 -4.11 -18.93
N GLN A 136 -17.20 -4.66 -17.84
CA GLN A 136 -17.85 -5.73 -17.10
C GLN A 136 -18.52 -5.20 -15.84
N LYS A 137 -19.82 -5.41 -15.72
CA LYS A 137 -20.56 -5.19 -14.48
C LYS A 137 -20.40 -6.36 -13.54
N ALA A 138 -20.21 -6.06 -12.26
CA ALA A 138 -20.07 -7.04 -11.21
C ALA A 138 -20.74 -6.55 -9.92
N THR A 139 -21.06 -7.46 -9.01
CA THR A 139 -21.71 -7.16 -7.73
C THR A 139 -20.97 -7.83 -6.59
N LEU A 140 -20.44 -7.03 -5.67
CA LEU A 140 -19.94 -7.52 -4.38
C LEU A 140 -21.12 -7.66 -3.42
N LEU A 141 -21.34 -8.87 -2.94
CA LEU A 141 -22.50 -9.18 -2.09
C LEU A 141 -22.30 -8.62 -0.67
N SER A 142 -23.37 -8.08 -0.11
CA SER A 142 -23.43 -7.59 1.26
C SER A 142 -23.52 -8.70 2.31
N GLY A 143 -23.37 -8.32 3.57
CA GLY A 143 -23.55 -9.21 4.71
C GLY A 143 -22.47 -10.26 4.90
N LYS A 144 -21.46 -10.28 4.04
CA LYS A 144 -20.27 -11.12 4.11
C LYS A 144 -19.11 -10.50 3.35
N LYS A 145 -17.92 -10.94 3.67
CA LYS A 145 -16.72 -10.63 2.89
C LYS A 145 -16.88 -11.12 1.46
N SER A 146 -16.76 -10.22 0.49
CA SER A 146 -16.89 -10.49 -0.94
C SER A 146 -15.74 -9.85 -1.70
N GLU A 147 -15.17 -10.61 -2.63
CA GLU A 147 -14.02 -10.19 -3.43
C GLU A 147 -14.12 -10.77 -4.84
N HIS A 148 -13.77 -9.95 -5.84
CA HIS A 148 -13.57 -10.41 -7.22
C HIS A 148 -12.11 -10.21 -7.58
N VAL A 149 -11.48 -11.24 -8.11
CA VAL A 149 -10.07 -11.25 -8.53
C VAL A 149 -10.00 -11.32 -10.05
N TYR A 150 -9.30 -10.37 -10.65
CA TYR A 150 -9.07 -10.29 -12.10
C TYR A 150 -7.60 -10.56 -12.37
N SER A 151 -7.30 -11.50 -13.25
CA SER A 151 -5.93 -11.84 -13.67
C SER A 151 -5.59 -11.08 -14.95
N ILE A 152 -4.56 -10.25 -14.92
CA ILE A 152 -4.09 -9.48 -16.07
C ILE A 152 -2.79 -10.10 -16.57
N THR A 153 -2.78 -10.58 -17.80
CA THR A 153 -1.58 -11.11 -18.45
C THR A 153 -0.99 -10.10 -19.41
N VAL A 154 0.29 -9.86 -19.26
CA VAL A 154 1.10 -8.92 -20.04
C VAL A 154 2.11 -9.71 -20.84
N PRO A 155 2.11 -9.66 -22.17
CA PRO A 155 3.07 -10.38 -22.98
C PRO A 155 4.45 -9.72 -22.91
N ALA A 156 5.50 -10.53 -22.77
CA ALA A 156 6.88 -10.06 -22.67
C ALA A 156 7.28 -9.13 -23.84
N GLU A 157 6.92 -9.51 -25.04
CA GLU A 157 7.26 -8.79 -26.27
C GLU A 157 6.62 -7.40 -26.38
N TYR A 158 5.45 -7.17 -25.70
CA TYR A 158 4.67 -5.96 -25.81
C TYR A 158 4.66 -5.10 -24.53
N MET A 159 5.53 -5.41 -23.56
CA MET A 159 5.62 -4.58 -22.33
C MET A 159 6.10 -3.17 -22.63
N LYS A 160 7.05 -3.07 -23.55
CA LYS A 160 7.72 -1.80 -23.84
C LYS A 160 6.78 -0.82 -24.53
N GLY A 161 6.66 0.36 -23.92
CA GLY A 161 5.94 1.47 -24.52
C GLY A 161 4.45 1.50 -24.28
N TYR A 162 3.91 0.57 -23.48
CA TYR A 162 2.50 0.54 -23.11
C TYR A 162 2.29 0.61 -21.60
N LYS A 163 1.07 1.04 -21.21
CA LYS A 163 0.62 1.10 -19.82
C LYS A 163 -0.79 0.52 -19.75
N ILE A 164 -1.15 -0.12 -18.65
CA ILE A 164 -2.51 -0.62 -18.44
C ILE A 164 -3.23 0.30 -17.45
N LYS A 165 -4.34 0.90 -17.86
CA LYS A 165 -5.26 1.64 -16.99
C LYS A 165 -6.37 0.70 -16.56
N ILE A 166 -6.54 0.54 -15.26
CA ILE A 166 -7.59 -0.28 -14.66
C ILE A 166 -8.41 0.63 -13.76
N THR A 167 -9.74 0.59 -13.91
CA THR A 167 -10.67 1.33 -13.06
C THR A 167 -11.83 0.45 -12.63
N ALA A 168 -12.25 0.57 -11.38
CA ALA A 168 -13.46 0.00 -10.84
C ALA A 168 -14.36 1.14 -10.36
N VAL A 169 -15.49 1.32 -11.04
CA VAL A 169 -16.40 2.45 -10.83
C VAL A 169 -17.70 1.94 -10.22
N PRO A 170 -18.01 2.29 -8.97
CA PRO A 170 -19.25 1.87 -8.31
C PRO A 170 -20.46 2.62 -8.90
N ASP A 171 -21.58 1.92 -9.03
CA ASP A 171 -22.82 2.50 -9.57
C ASP A 171 -23.52 3.43 -8.54
N LYS A 172 -23.19 3.30 -7.25
CA LYS A 172 -23.78 4.07 -6.14
C LYS A 172 -22.95 5.29 -5.78
N THR A 173 -23.63 6.40 -5.50
CA THR A 173 -23.08 7.56 -4.78
C THR A 173 -22.77 7.16 -3.35
N GLY A 174 -21.55 7.40 -2.87
CA GLY A 174 -21.13 7.08 -1.50
C GLY A 174 -19.89 6.21 -1.43
N TYR A 175 -19.55 5.53 -2.51
CA TYR A 175 -18.26 4.89 -2.70
C TYR A 175 -17.40 5.69 -3.70
N ARG A 176 -16.09 5.73 -3.49
CA ARG A 176 -15.17 6.35 -4.45
C ARG A 176 -14.77 5.36 -5.51
N SER A 177 -14.54 5.86 -6.72
CA SER A 177 -13.97 5.05 -7.80
C SER A 177 -12.53 4.66 -7.48
N LEU A 178 -12.14 3.45 -7.88
CA LEU A 178 -10.79 2.94 -7.72
C LEU A 178 -10.10 2.87 -9.08
N GLY A 179 -8.84 3.31 -9.15
CA GLY A 179 -8.09 3.30 -10.40
C GLY A 179 -6.58 3.24 -10.21
N ARG A 180 -5.91 2.70 -11.22
CA ARG A 180 -4.44 2.66 -11.30
C ARG A 180 -4.00 2.60 -12.75
N ILE A 181 -2.89 3.28 -13.04
CA ILE A 181 -2.15 3.10 -14.29
C ILE A 181 -0.92 2.25 -13.95
N ILE A 182 -0.81 1.08 -14.55
CA ILE A 182 0.34 0.19 -14.39
C ILE A 182 1.29 0.44 -15.55
N SER A 183 2.49 0.90 -15.23
CA SER A 183 3.62 1.08 -16.13
C SER A 183 4.61 -0.05 -15.92
N PHE A 184 5.27 -0.48 -16.98
CA PHE A 184 6.21 -1.60 -16.93
C PHE A 184 7.64 -1.05 -16.94
N SER A 185 8.48 -1.56 -16.04
CA SER A 185 9.90 -1.23 -15.99
C SER A 185 10.67 -2.28 -16.82
N GLU A 186 11.61 -1.79 -17.64
CA GLU A 186 12.49 -2.63 -18.45
C GLU A 186 13.61 -3.32 -17.64
N ASP A 187 13.81 -2.91 -16.39
CA ASP A 187 15.04 -3.19 -15.64
C ASP A 187 15.05 -4.51 -14.88
N VAL A 188 14.07 -5.39 -15.05
CA VAL A 188 14.16 -6.69 -14.43
C VAL A 188 14.80 -7.70 -15.38
N SER A 189 16.09 -7.54 -15.58
CA SER A 189 16.94 -8.53 -16.24
C SER A 189 17.29 -9.72 -15.31
N SER A 190 16.98 -9.65 -14.01
CA SER A 190 17.20 -10.75 -13.08
C SER A 190 15.89 -11.18 -12.42
N SER A 191 15.69 -12.49 -12.34
CA SER A 191 14.64 -13.08 -11.51
C SER A 191 14.88 -12.80 -10.02
N GLU A 192 16.14 -12.56 -9.64
CA GLU A 192 16.57 -12.34 -8.27
C GLU A 192 16.16 -10.95 -7.76
N TRP A 193 15.82 -10.89 -6.48
CA TRP A 193 15.48 -9.65 -5.79
C TRP A 193 16.73 -8.81 -5.49
N LYS A 194 16.63 -7.51 -5.75
CA LYS A 194 17.72 -6.55 -5.49
C LYS A 194 17.21 -5.27 -4.84
N ILE A 195 18.12 -4.53 -4.21
CA ILE A 195 17.90 -3.18 -3.72
C ILE A 195 18.47 -2.19 -4.73
N ASP A 196 17.66 -1.23 -5.17
CA ASP A 196 18.07 -0.04 -5.88
C ASP A 196 17.90 1.17 -4.93
N TYR A 197 18.95 2.00 -4.78
CA TYR A 197 18.90 3.20 -3.94
C TYR A 197 18.50 4.40 -4.79
N LEU A 198 17.29 4.92 -4.56
CA LEU A 198 16.70 5.98 -5.39
C LEU A 198 17.33 7.36 -5.17
N ASN A 199 18.10 7.51 -4.10
CA ASN A 199 18.77 8.75 -3.77
C ASN A 199 20.22 8.83 -4.32
N ASP A 200 20.70 7.83 -5.02
CA ASP A 200 22.11 7.75 -5.46
C ASP A 200 22.56 9.01 -6.23
N GLU A 201 21.73 9.54 -7.13
CA GLU A 201 22.06 10.75 -7.90
C GLU A 201 22.08 12.02 -7.03
N LEU A 202 21.18 12.11 -6.04
CA LEU A 202 21.11 13.25 -5.11
C LEU A 202 22.22 13.20 -4.08
N ALA A 203 22.59 12.01 -3.63
CA ALA A 203 23.56 11.79 -2.57
C ALA A 203 25.01 12.11 -2.96
N GLN A 204 25.34 12.14 -4.25
CA GLN A 204 26.66 12.57 -4.72
C GLN A 204 26.98 14.02 -4.35
N ASN A 205 25.96 14.85 -4.12
CA ASN A 205 26.09 16.28 -3.84
C ASN A 205 25.45 16.72 -2.52
N ALA A 206 24.77 15.84 -1.78
CA ALA A 206 24.08 16.19 -0.55
C ALA A 206 24.59 15.33 0.61
N TYR A 207 25.21 15.99 1.57
CA TYR A 207 25.82 15.33 2.73
C TYR A 207 24.82 14.85 3.79
N ASP A 208 23.57 15.28 3.74
CA ASP A 208 22.58 14.89 4.73
C ASP A 208 21.21 14.71 4.10
N LEU A 209 20.93 13.49 3.71
CA LEU A 209 19.57 13.07 3.37
C LEU A 209 18.94 12.54 4.66
N GLY A 210 17.95 13.22 5.21
CA GLY A 210 17.20 12.78 6.39
C GLY A 210 16.49 11.45 6.19
N CYS A 211 16.41 10.96 4.95
CA CYS A 211 15.81 9.67 4.58
C CYS A 211 16.58 8.98 3.47
N ILE A 212 16.44 7.65 3.42
CA ILE A 212 16.95 6.78 2.37
C ILE A 212 15.75 6.13 1.70
N ASN A 213 15.59 6.37 0.40
CA ASN A 213 14.53 5.73 -0.38
C ASN A 213 15.14 4.56 -1.16
N ILE A 214 14.64 3.38 -0.90
CA ILE A 214 15.04 2.17 -1.61
C ILE A 214 13.88 1.62 -2.44
N ARG A 215 14.23 0.92 -3.49
CA ARG A 215 13.33 0.13 -4.30
C ARG A 215 13.79 -1.31 -4.30
N LEU A 216 12.93 -2.22 -3.88
CA LEU A 216 13.13 -3.65 -4.05
C LEU A 216 12.48 -4.05 -5.37
N THR A 217 13.24 -4.71 -6.25
CA THR A 217 12.73 -5.24 -7.52
C THR A 217 13.14 -6.68 -7.72
N GLY A 218 12.24 -7.49 -8.27
CA GLY A 218 12.46 -8.88 -8.61
C GLY A 218 11.20 -9.52 -9.17
N SER A 219 11.32 -10.68 -9.81
CA SER A 219 10.17 -11.38 -10.36
C SER A 219 10.00 -12.81 -9.80
N GLU A 220 11.02 -13.35 -9.15
CA GLU A 220 10.97 -14.66 -8.54
C GLU A 220 10.06 -14.70 -7.34
N TYR A 221 9.24 -15.76 -7.21
CA TYR A 221 8.46 -15.95 -5.98
C TYR A 221 9.41 -16.33 -4.84
N ALA A 222 9.52 -15.45 -3.87
CA ALA A 222 10.51 -15.57 -2.80
C ALA A 222 10.00 -15.06 -1.46
N VAL A 223 10.62 -15.53 -0.38
CA VAL A 223 10.60 -14.89 0.92
C VAL A 223 11.72 -13.86 0.93
N LEU A 224 11.36 -12.60 1.15
CA LEU A 224 12.30 -11.51 1.33
C LEU A 224 12.48 -11.23 2.82
N THR A 225 13.72 -11.11 3.26
CA THR A 225 14.05 -10.60 4.59
C THR A 225 14.89 -9.34 4.43
N LEU A 226 14.30 -8.23 4.83
CA LEU A 226 14.94 -6.93 4.88
C LEU A 226 15.41 -6.69 6.32
N THR A 227 16.68 -6.36 6.51
CA THR A 227 17.25 -6.04 7.82
C THR A 227 17.94 -4.70 7.79
N TRP A 228 17.95 -3.99 8.92
CA TRP A 228 18.56 -2.67 9.04
C TRP A 228 19.19 -2.45 10.40
N ASP A 229 20.16 -1.54 10.45
CA ASP A 229 20.81 -1.13 11.68
C ASP A 229 20.00 0.01 12.35
N THR A 230 19.36 -0.29 13.48
CA THR A 230 18.47 0.64 14.22
C THR A 230 19.21 1.82 14.84
N ASP A 231 20.51 1.71 15.04
CA ASP A 231 21.31 2.83 15.54
C ASP A 231 21.48 3.92 14.49
N HIS A 232 21.32 3.59 13.22
CA HIS A 232 21.52 4.48 12.08
C HIS A 232 20.25 4.78 11.31
N VAL A 233 19.35 3.81 11.11
CA VAL A 233 18.16 3.97 10.28
C VAL A 233 16.94 3.26 10.88
N GLN A 234 15.76 3.81 10.59
CA GLN A 234 14.47 3.23 10.98
C GLN A 234 13.56 3.16 9.76
N ILE A 235 12.95 2.01 9.54
CA ILE A 235 11.96 1.83 8.47
C ILE A 235 10.74 2.73 8.69
N ASP A 236 10.14 3.21 7.60
CA ASP A 236 8.89 3.98 7.65
C ASP A 236 7.80 3.18 8.39
N PRO A 237 7.28 3.69 9.52
CA PRO A 237 6.25 3.01 10.30
C PRO A 237 4.96 2.74 9.48
N TRP A 238 4.60 3.64 8.55
CA TRP A 238 3.42 3.47 7.72
C TRP A 238 3.58 2.30 6.76
N PHE A 239 4.74 2.18 6.10
CA PHE A 239 5.04 1.02 5.27
C PHE A 239 4.98 -0.27 6.07
N LEU A 240 5.57 -0.28 7.28
CA LEU A 240 5.58 -1.45 8.15
C LEU A 240 4.16 -1.85 8.60
N GLU A 241 3.31 -0.89 8.90
CA GLU A 241 1.91 -1.17 9.24
C GLU A 241 1.11 -1.69 8.04
N ASP A 242 1.31 -1.14 6.85
CA ASP A 242 0.62 -1.58 5.65
C ASP A 242 1.01 -3.00 5.25
N ILE A 243 2.31 -3.32 5.30
CA ILE A 243 2.76 -4.68 4.97
C ILE A 243 2.25 -5.70 5.99
N LYS A 244 2.18 -5.36 7.28
CA LYS A 244 1.63 -6.23 8.33
C LYS A 244 0.16 -6.58 8.12
N LYS A 245 -0.61 -5.71 7.48
CA LYS A 245 -2.02 -5.95 7.13
C LYS A 245 -2.18 -6.77 5.86
N SER A 246 -1.13 -6.96 5.09
CA SER A 246 -1.17 -7.67 3.81
C SER A 246 -1.05 -9.19 3.99
N THR A 247 -1.54 -9.95 3.00
CA THR A 247 -1.44 -11.42 2.97
C THR A 247 -0.02 -11.93 2.71
N VAL A 248 0.89 -11.03 2.32
CA VAL A 248 2.28 -11.39 2.07
C VAL A 248 3.16 -11.31 3.32
N TYR A 249 2.71 -10.66 4.38
CA TYR A 249 3.44 -10.54 5.63
C TYR A 249 3.70 -11.90 6.29
N ILE A 250 4.91 -12.10 6.79
CA ILE A 250 5.30 -13.28 7.56
C ILE A 250 5.59 -12.88 9.01
N GLU A 251 6.61 -12.03 9.23
CA GLU A 251 7.01 -11.59 10.55
C GLU A 251 7.78 -10.26 10.52
N SER A 252 7.90 -9.62 11.66
CA SER A 252 8.77 -8.45 11.83
C SER A 252 9.37 -8.41 13.24
N GLY A 253 10.66 -8.02 13.31
CA GLY A 253 11.39 -7.72 14.53
C GLY A 253 11.62 -6.22 14.68
N ASN A 254 12.51 -5.84 15.62
CA ASN A 254 12.89 -4.44 15.80
C ASN A 254 13.69 -3.88 14.62
N ASN A 255 14.45 -4.75 13.96
CA ASN A 255 15.37 -4.41 12.87
C ASN A 255 15.22 -5.33 11.64
N SER A 256 14.09 -6.00 11.52
CA SER A 256 13.84 -6.93 10.42
C SER A 256 12.39 -6.96 10.01
N LEU A 257 12.16 -7.25 8.72
CA LEU A 257 10.87 -7.46 8.12
C LEU A 257 10.97 -8.61 7.11
N THR A 258 10.15 -9.64 7.30
CA THR A 258 10.08 -10.81 6.41
C THR A 258 8.70 -10.89 5.77
N PHE A 259 8.67 -11.01 4.44
CA PHE A 259 7.43 -11.08 3.67
C PHE A 259 7.62 -11.81 2.34
N LYS A 260 6.52 -12.28 1.75
CA LYS A 260 6.53 -12.92 0.43
C LYS A 260 6.46 -11.86 -0.68
N ALA A 261 7.17 -12.10 -1.77
CA ALA A 261 7.18 -11.20 -2.93
C ALA A 261 7.24 -11.97 -4.24
N GLY A 262 6.83 -11.34 -5.33
CA GLY A 262 6.75 -11.98 -6.63
C GLY A 262 5.62 -13.03 -6.73
N GLY A 263 5.60 -13.79 -7.82
CA GLY A 263 4.64 -14.85 -8.04
C GLY A 263 3.17 -14.41 -7.86
N ASP A 264 2.40 -15.21 -7.14
CA ASP A 264 0.97 -14.94 -6.86
C ASP A 264 0.74 -13.76 -5.91
N SER A 265 1.76 -13.24 -5.22
CA SER A 265 1.64 -12.03 -4.39
C SER A 265 1.34 -10.78 -5.21
N GLY A 266 1.61 -10.82 -6.51
CA GLY A 266 1.30 -9.77 -7.48
C GLY A 266 2.20 -8.53 -7.39
N PHE A 267 3.15 -8.46 -6.44
CA PHE A 267 4.06 -7.33 -6.29
C PHE A 267 5.49 -7.74 -6.61
N ASN A 268 6.02 -7.15 -7.66
CA ASN A 268 7.41 -7.31 -8.11
C ASN A 268 8.27 -6.09 -7.78
N GLN A 269 7.69 -5.11 -7.09
CA GLN A 269 8.36 -3.89 -6.68
C GLN A 269 7.79 -3.36 -5.36
N TYR A 270 8.67 -2.97 -4.46
CA TYR A 270 8.36 -2.28 -3.22
C TYR A 270 9.23 -1.04 -3.09
N ASP A 271 8.61 0.12 -2.91
CA ASP A 271 9.29 1.37 -2.61
C ASP A 271 9.22 1.59 -1.09
N ILE A 272 10.36 1.71 -0.43
CA ILE A 272 10.47 1.75 1.03
C ILE A 272 11.34 2.94 1.43
N THR A 273 10.87 3.72 2.39
CA THR A 273 11.63 4.82 2.98
C THR A 273 12.20 4.36 4.33
N PHE A 274 13.46 4.70 4.57
CA PHE A 274 14.10 4.63 5.87
C PHE A 274 14.44 6.04 6.33
N TYR A 275 14.14 6.36 7.59
CA TYR A 275 14.52 7.60 8.22
C TYR A 275 15.83 7.42 8.99
N ARG A 276 16.73 8.41 8.94
CA ARG A 276 17.93 8.38 9.77
C ARG A 276 17.55 8.65 11.22
N THR A 277 18.07 7.83 12.16
CA THR A 277 17.83 7.98 13.59
C THR A 277 18.59 9.15 14.18
N ASN A 278 19.78 9.46 13.63
CA ASN A 278 20.63 10.57 14.02
C ASN A 278 20.95 11.41 12.78
N PRO A 279 20.02 12.27 12.29
CA PRO A 279 20.38 13.22 11.23
C PRO A 279 21.46 14.15 11.76
N VAL A 280 22.55 14.28 11.02
CA VAL A 280 23.65 15.19 11.36
C VAL A 280 23.14 16.62 11.23
N HIS A 281 22.88 17.27 12.35
CA HIS A 281 22.64 18.70 12.39
C HIS A 281 24.00 19.43 12.37
N GLY A 282 24.22 20.12 11.34
CA GLY A 282 25.12 21.15 10.87
C GLY A 282 26.41 21.51 11.58
N ASP A 283 26.71 21.14 12.79
CA ASP A 283 27.85 21.74 13.52
C ASP A 283 28.95 20.77 13.96
N ASP A 284 28.77 19.45 13.94
CA ASP A 284 29.69 18.64 14.73
C ASP A 284 30.21 17.34 14.13
N SER A 285 30.06 17.04 12.87
CA SER A 285 30.69 15.81 12.41
C SER A 285 30.95 15.78 10.91
N THR A 286 32.02 15.11 10.55
CA THR A 286 32.26 14.67 9.18
C THR A 286 31.02 13.91 8.69
N PRO A 287 30.30 14.38 7.66
CA PRO A 287 29.10 13.72 7.18
C PRO A 287 29.44 12.29 6.81
N GLU A 288 28.58 11.36 7.23
CA GLU A 288 28.75 9.96 6.92
C GLU A 288 28.69 9.75 5.41
N LYS A 289 29.61 8.99 4.88
CA LYS A 289 29.66 8.73 3.44
C LYS A 289 28.43 7.91 3.02
N TRP A 290 27.85 8.26 1.87
CA TRP A 290 26.66 7.57 1.32
C TRP A 290 26.81 6.05 1.21
N ASP A 291 28.00 5.55 0.86
CA ASP A 291 28.26 4.12 0.80
C ASP A 291 28.19 3.42 2.17
N ALA A 292 28.59 4.13 3.24
CA ALA A 292 28.39 3.61 4.61
C ALA A 292 26.92 3.53 4.96
N ILE A 293 26.14 4.57 4.63
CA ILE A 293 24.68 4.60 4.88
C ILE A 293 23.96 3.46 4.17
N LYS A 294 24.34 3.17 2.92
CA LYS A 294 23.76 2.03 2.16
C LYS A 294 24.01 0.70 2.84
N SER A 295 25.15 0.54 3.53
CA SER A 295 25.51 -0.71 4.20
C SER A 295 24.63 -1.06 5.41
N TYR A 296 23.86 -0.09 5.95
CA TYR A 296 22.95 -0.34 7.08
C TYR A 296 21.66 -1.05 6.71
N ILE A 297 21.39 -1.22 5.42
CA ILE A 297 20.19 -1.91 4.93
C ILE A 297 20.61 -3.08 4.08
N THR A 298 20.16 -4.28 4.43
CA THR A 298 20.48 -5.50 3.68
C THR A 298 19.21 -6.25 3.31
N LEU A 299 19.24 -6.91 2.16
CA LEU A 299 18.18 -7.77 1.65
C LEU A 299 18.72 -9.17 1.45
N THR A 300 18.00 -10.16 1.95
CA THR A 300 18.16 -11.55 1.57
C THR A 300 16.88 -12.05 0.94
N SER A 301 17.00 -12.93 -0.06
CA SER A 301 15.87 -13.55 -0.73
C SER A 301 16.03 -15.06 -0.72
N GLU A 302 14.98 -15.79 -0.36
CA GLU A 302 14.90 -17.24 -0.42
C GLU A 302 13.78 -17.63 -1.38
N LYS A 303 14.14 -18.33 -2.45
CA LYS A 303 13.20 -18.78 -3.47
C LYS A 303 12.17 -19.73 -2.88
N ILE A 304 10.90 -19.52 -3.17
CA ILE A 304 9.82 -20.45 -2.85
C ILE A 304 9.63 -21.35 -4.07
N GLU A 305 9.95 -22.62 -3.93
CA GLU A 305 9.60 -23.61 -4.95
C GLU A 305 8.09 -23.82 -4.95
N GLU A 306 7.43 -23.54 -6.09
CA GLU A 306 6.02 -23.91 -6.26
C GLU A 306 5.93 -25.44 -6.17
N SER A 307 5.44 -25.93 -5.04
CA SER A 307 5.19 -27.36 -4.85
C SER A 307 4.13 -27.83 -5.86
N GLY A 308 4.61 -28.35 -6.99
CA GLY A 308 3.93 -29.36 -7.79
C GLY A 308 2.60 -28.99 -8.43
N LYS A 309 2.59 -28.24 -9.52
CA LYS A 309 1.66 -28.59 -10.60
C LYS A 309 2.14 -29.91 -11.22
N LYS A 310 1.68 -31.06 -10.65
CA LYS A 310 1.77 -32.35 -11.35
C LYS A 310 1.13 -32.16 -12.72
N ALA A 311 1.94 -32.16 -13.76
CA ALA A 311 1.48 -32.31 -15.12
C ALA A 311 0.61 -33.59 -15.19
N LYS A 312 -0.70 -33.42 -15.27
CA LYS A 312 -1.56 -34.50 -15.74
C LYS A 312 -1.22 -34.67 -17.23
N LYS A 313 -0.50 -35.78 -17.50
CA LYS A 313 -0.41 -36.33 -18.83
C LYS A 313 -1.77 -36.78 -19.31
#